data_9014b2bf196c53a775524d42e7398e88
#
_entry.id   9014b2bf196c53a775524d42e7398e88
#
_cell.length_a   1.000
_cell.length_b   1.000
_cell.length_c   1.000
_cell.angle_alpha   90.00
_cell.angle_beta   90.00
_cell.angle_gamma   90.00
#
_symmetry.space_group_name_H-M   'P 1'
#
loop_
_entity.id
_entity.type
_entity.pdbx_description
1 polymer ?
#
loop_
_entity_poly.entity_id
_entity_poly.type
_entity_poly.pdbx_seq_one_letter_code
_entity_poly.pdbx_strand_id
1 'polypeptide(L)'
;MISVQTFSLGKRSGKNLYVTNGEKMPFSKVKALCTELQATVATPKNAEENKAIQSVAKDSAFLGITDEVTEGQFVYVTGRGLTYSNWKKDEPNDYGSGEDCVVLQTDGLWNDVSCSSSYLAVCEFPA
;
A
#
# COMPACT_ATOMS: atom_id res chain seq x y z
N MET A 1 -9.63 23.39 2.82
CA MET A 1 -10.16 22.43 3.80
C MET A 1 -10.24 21.05 3.20
N ILE A 2 -9.79 20.08 3.92
CA ILE A 2 -9.92 18.70 3.48
C ILE A 2 -11.39 18.37 3.40
N SER A 3 -11.81 17.78 2.31
CA SER A 3 -13.20 17.36 2.19
C SER A 3 -13.51 16.42 3.34
N VAL A 4 -14.72 16.54 3.85
CA VAL A 4 -15.13 15.70 4.96
C VAL A 4 -15.32 14.30 4.44
N GLN A 5 -14.29 13.51 4.51
CA GLN A 5 -14.38 12.10 4.18
C GLN A 5 -14.40 11.32 5.47
N THR A 6 -15.20 10.29 5.46
CA THR A 6 -15.28 9.42 6.62
C THR A 6 -14.17 8.39 6.54
N PHE A 7 -13.17 8.56 7.38
CA PHE A 7 -12.11 7.58 7.50
C PHE A 7 -12.40 6.72 8.72
N SER A 8 -12.13 5.42 8.58
CA SER A 8 -12.18 4.52 9.72
C SER A 8 -11.13 4.92 10.72
N LEU A 9 -11.39 4.69 11.99
CA LEU A 9 -10.37 4.79 13.02
C LEU A 9 -9.25 3.84 12.63
N GLY A 10 -8.05 4.37 12.54
CA GLY A 10 -6.92 3.62 12.09
C GLY A 10 -6.34 2.71 13.16
N LYS A 11 -5.41 1.89 12.74
CA LYS A 11 -4.61 1.06 13.64
C LYS A 11 -3.21 1.64 13.70
N ARG A 12 -2.65 1.64 14.90
CA ARG A 12 -1.26 2.05 15.09
C ARG A 12 -0.36 0.83 15.15
N SER A 13 0.83 1.00 14.62
CA SER A 13 1.92 0.07 14.87
C SER A 13 3.11 0.94 15.25
N GLY A 14 3.56 0.82 16.49
CA GLY A 14 4.51 1.74 17.03
C GLY A 14 3.92 3.15 16.99
N LYS A 15 4.54 4.04 16.25
CA LYS A 15 4.08 5.43 16.13
C LYS A 15 3.30 5.71 14.86
N ASN A 16 3.22 4.76 13.93
CA ASN A 16 2.53 4.96 12.66
C ASN A 16 1.03 4.76 12.82
N LEU A 17 0.27 5.55 12.10
CA LEU A 17 -1.18 5.43 12.06
C LEU A 17 -1.62 5.12 10.64
N TYR A 18 -2.42 4.08 10.46
CA TYR A 18 -2.94 3.67 9.15
C TYR A 18 -4.43 3.94 9.09
N VAL A 19 -4.88 4.59 8.01
CA VAL A 19 -6.29 4.96 7.83
C VAL A 19 -6.76 4.62 6.43
N THR A 20 -8.05 4.37 6.28
CA THR A 20 -8.66 4.13 4.97
C THR A 20 -10.03 4.79 4.90
N ASN A 21 -10.44 5.19 3.69
CA ASN A 21 -11.80 5.66 3.46
C ASN A 21 -12.70 4.54 2.91
N GLY A 22 -12.16 3.32 2.76
CA GLY A 22 -12.92 2.18 2.27
C GLY A 22 -13.17 2.16 0.77
N GLU A 23 -12.58 3.09 0.02
CA GLU A 23 -12.78 3.16 -1.42
C GLU A 23 -11.64 2.51 -2.18
N LYS A 24 -11.97 1.92 -3.33
CA LYS A 24 -11.01 1.32 -4.23
C LYS A 24 -10.73 2.27 -5.38
N MET A 25 -9.47 2.39 -5.76
CA MET A 25 -9.07 3.30 -6.83
C MET A 25 -7.73 2.87 -7.41
N PRO A 26 -7.37 3.34 -8.62
CA PRO A 26 -6.04 3.06 -9.18
C PRO A 26 -4.93 3.69 -8.33
N PHE A 27 -3.74 3.14 -8.45
CA PHE A 27 -2.61 3.54 -7.60
C PHE A 27 -2.32 5.05 -7.66
N SER A 28 -2.40 5.66 -8.86
CA SER A 28 -2.15 7.09 -8.98
C SER A 28 -3.09 7.91 -8.12
N LYS A 29 -4.35 7.47 -8.01
CA LYS A 29 -5.33 8.15 -7.17
C LYS A 29 -5.11 7.88 -5.69
N VAL A 30 -4.64 6.69 -5.36
CA VAL A 30 -4.27 6.37 -3.97
C VAL A 30 -3.14 7.28 -3.52
N LYS A 31 -2.10 7.44 -4.35
CA LYS A 31 -0.99 8.33 -4.03
C LYS A 31 -1.48 9.77 -3.86
N ALA A 32 -2.34 10.24 -4.76
CA ALA A 32 -2.86 11.60 -4.69
C ALA A 32 -3.67 11.82 -3.41
N LEU A 33 -4.51 10.85 -3.05
CA LEU A 33 -5.30 10.94 -1.83
C LEU A 33 -4.42 11.04 -0.60
N CYS A 34 -3.43 10.16 -0.49
CA CYS A 34 -2.55 10.16 0.68
C CYS A 34 -1.71 11.43 0.74
N THR A 35 -1.22 11.92 -0.40
CA THR A 35 -0.47 13.17 -0.46
C THR A 35 -1.33 14.35 -0.02
N GLU A 36 -2.59 14.38 -0.44
CA GLU A 36 -3.53 15.42 -0.06
C GLU A 36 -3.72 15.48 1.46
N LEU A 37 -3.67 14.33 2.11
CA LEU A 37 -3.78 14.24 3.56
C LEU A 37 -2.45 14.49 4.27
N GLN A 38 -1.39 14.80 3.53
CA GLN A 38 -0.03 14.92 4.06
C GLN A 38 0.47 13.60 4.65
N ALA A 39 0.06 12.52 4.02
CA ALA A 39 0.43 11.17 4.40
C ALA A 39 1.09 10.47 3.21
N THR A 40 1.45 9.22 3.38
CA THR A 40 1.98 8.39 2.30
C THR A 40 1.14 7.14 2.16
N VAL A 41 1.26 6.44 1.04
CA VAL A 41 0.60 5.15 0.88
C VAL A 41 1.21 4.18 1.90
N ALA A 42 0.36 3.37 2.52
CA ALA A 42 0.81 2.44 3.56
C ALA A 42 1.97 1.58 3.07
N THR A 43 3.02 1.51 3.86
CA THR A 43 4.27 0.84 3.49
C THR A 43 4.82 0.08 4.69
N PRO A 44 4.50 -1.22 4.82
CA PRO A 44 4.94 -1.98 5.98
C PRO A 44 6.43 -2.26 5.94
N LYS A 45 7.12 -1.95 7.03
CA LYS A 45 8.57 -2.17 7.15
C LYS A 45 8.91 -3.30 8.11
N ASN A 46 7.89 -3.96 8.66
CA ASN A 46 8.06 -5.13 9.51
C ASN A 46 6.72 -5.86 9.60
N ALA A 47 6.71 -7.01 10.26
CA ALA A 47 5.53 -7.86 10.36
C ALA A 47 4.40 -7.18 11.14
N GLU A 48 4.73 -6.38 12.17
CA GLU A 48 3.71 -5.68 12.94
C GLU A 48 2.99 -4.64 12.11
N GLU A 49 3.73 -3.86 11.33
CA GLU A 49 3.14 -2.87 10.43
C GLU A 49 2.28 -3.56 9.37
N ASN A 50 2.74 -4.69 8.85
CA ASN A 50 1.98 -5.46 7.88
C ASN A 50 0.63 -5.88 8.46
N LYS A 51 0.62 -6.36 9.70
CA LYS A 51 -0.62 -6.75 10.38
C LYS A 51 -1.53 -5.57 10.65
N ALA A 52 -0.97 -4.42 11.01
CA ALA A 52 -1.76 -3.22 11.27
C ALA A 52 -2.50 -2.78 10.02
N ILE A 53 -1.81 -2.77 8.87
CA ILE A 53 -2.43 -2.44 7.59
C ILE A 53 -3.50 -3.45 7.24
N GLN A 54 -3.21 -4.73 7.43
CA GLN A 54 -4.16 -5.82 7.19
C GLN A 54 -5.44 -5.65 8.02
N SER A 55 -5.32 -5.19 9.26
CA SER A 55 -6.46 -4.95 10.14
C SER A 55 -7.34 -3.82 9.65
N VAL A 56 -6.73 -2.77 9.08
CA VAL A 56 -7.45 -1.61 8.57
C VAL A 56 -8.11 -1.93 7.24
N ALA A 57 -7.39 -2.63 6.37
CA ALA A 57 -7.87 -2.96 5.03
C ALA A 57 -8.72 -4.23 5.10
N LYS A 58 -9.99 -4.09 4.79
CA LYS A 58 -10.92 -5.24 4.80
C LYS A 58 -10.91 -6.00 3.48
N ASP A 59 -10.09 -5.56 2.54
CA ASP A 59 -9.90 -6.18 1.23
C ASP A 59 -8.48 -5.84 0.78
N SER A 60 -8.08 -6.33 -0.38
CA SER A 60 -6.74 -6.04 -0.90
C SER A 60 -6.51 -4.54 -1.03
N ALA A 61 -5.35 -4.07 -0.57
CA ALA A 61 -5.02 -2.66 -0.53
C ALA A 61 -3.65 -2.41 -1.17
N PHE A 62 -3.53 -1.30 -1.90
CA PHE A 62 -2.24 -0.92 -2.45
C PHE A 62 -1.24 -0.60 -1.35
N LEU A 63 0.00 -1.01 -1.57
CA LEU A 63 1.13 -0.62 -0.74
C LEU A 63 1.98 0.41 -1.48
N GLY A 64 2.73 1.20 -0.75
CA GLY A 64 3.63 2.21 -1.32
C GLY A 64 4.92 1.60 -1.84
N ILE A 65 4.81 0.62 -2.72
CA ILE A 65 5.93 -0.16 -3.26
C ILE A 65 5.68 -0.36 -4.75
N THR A 66 6.68 -0.05 -5.58
CA THR A 66 6.56 -0.24 -7.04
C THR A 66 7.90 -0.63 -7.64
N ASP A 67 7.87 -1.18 -8.86
CA ASP A 67 9.07 -1.36 -9.67
C ASP A 67 8.99 -0.54 -10.96
N GLU A 68 8.25 0.57 -10.92
CA GLU A 68 8.09 1.44 -12.08
C GLU A 68 9.40 2.06 -12.57
N VAL A 69 10.34 2.30 -11.67
CA VAL A 69 11.63 2.91 -12.02
C VAL A 69 12.54 1.90 -12.69
N THR A 70 12.64 0.71 -12.13
CA THR A 70 13.49 -0.35 -12.67
C THR A 70 12.71 -1.64 -12.63
N GLU A 71 12.33 -2.15 -13.79
CA GLU A 71 11.55 -3.37 -13.93
C GLU A 71 12.18 -4.52 -13.15
N GLY A 72 11.39 -5.19 -12.35
CA GLY A 72 11.83 -6.32 -11.54
C GLY A 72 12.47 -5.93 -10.22
N GLN A 73 12.67 -4.64 -9.97
CA GLN A 73 13.27 -4.17 -8.73
C GLN A 73 12.26 -3.32 -7.96
N PHE A 74 11.55 -3.97 -7.04
CA PHE A 74 10.56 -3.29 -6.21
C PHE A 74 11.23 -2.46 -5.13
N VAL A 75 10.80 -1.21 -5.00
CA VAL A 75 11.32 -0.27 -4.01
C VAL A 75 10.16 0.50 -3.41
N TYR A 76 10.40 1.12 -2.26
CA TYR A 76 9.43 2.04 -1.68
C TYR A 76 9.25 3.24 -2.61
N VAL A 77 8.07 3.84 -2.61
CA VAL A 77 7.81 5.03 -3.44
C VAL A 77 8.75 6.18 -3.12
N THR A 78 9.41 6.15 -1.97
CA THR A 78 10.44 7.11 -1.61
C THR A 78 11.76 6.85 -2.33
N GLY A 79 11.89 5.74 -3.03
CA GLY A 79 13.10 5.37 -3.77
C GLY A 79 14.03 4.41 -3.06
N ARG A 80 13.75 4.09 -1.80
CA ARG A 80 14.61 3.19 -1.03
C ARG A 80 14.28 1.74 -1.31
N GLY A 81 15.27 0.86 -1.25
CA GLY A 81 15.07 -0.57 -1.39
C GLY A 81 14.27 -1.15 -0.23
N LEU A 82 13.61 -2.26 -0.47
CA LEU A 82 12.78 -2.89 0.56
C LEU A 82 13.63 -3.42 1.71
N THR A 83 13.19 -3.16 2.94
CA THR A 83 13.82 -3.70 4.15
C THR A 83 13.03 -4.86 4.72
N TYR A 84 11.83 -5.09 4.21
CA TYR A 84 10.92 -6.14 4.63
C TYR A 84 10.06 -6.52 3.45
N SER A 85 9.71 -7.78 3.32
CA SER A 85 8.76 -8.22 2.30
C SER A 85 7.97 -9.41 2.82
N ASN A 86 6.80 -9.61 2.25
CA ASN A 86 5.93 -10.73 2.62
C ASN A 86 5.23 -11.28 1.37
N TRP A 87 6.02 -11.51 0.34
CA TRP A 87 5.50 -11.97 -0.95
C TRP A 87 4.77 -13.31 -0.84
N LYS A 88 3.64 -13.40 -1.54
CA LYS A 88 2.98 -14.66 -1.77
C LYS A 88 3.94 -15.57 -2.55
N LYS A 89 3.79 -16.88 -2.39
CA LYS A 89 4.63 -17.85 -3.08
C LYS A 89 4.60 -17.56 -4.58
N ASP A 90 5.78 -17.58 -5.19
CA ASP A 90 6.00 -17.32 -6.61
C ASP A 90 5.73 -15.88 -7.04
N GLU A 91 5.59 -14.96 -6.08
CA GLU A 91 5.48 -13.54 -6.37
C GLU A 91 6.73 -12.79 -5.90
N PRO A 92 7.07 -11.67 -6.51
CA PRO A 92 6.38 -11.02 -7.62
C PRO A 92 6.64 -11.74 -8.94
N ASN A 93 5.63 -11.86 -9.79
CA ASN A 93 5.78 -12.59 -11.05
C ASN A 93 5.75 -11.67 -12.28
N ASP A 94 5.36 -10.40 -12.11
CA ASP A 94 5.27 -9.44 -13.20
C ASP A 94 4.56 -9.99 -14.43
N TYR A 95 3.52 -10.75 -14.18
CA TYR A 95 2.77 -11.45 -15.20
C TYR A 95 2.21 -10.46 -16.21
N GLY A 96 2.53 -10.66 -17.49
CA GLY A 96 2.03 -9.80 -18.54
C GLY A 96 2.76 -8.47 -18.66
N SER A 97 3.91 -8.31 -18.05
CA SER A 97 4.77 -7.11 -18.11
C SER A 97 4.04 -5.81 -17.77
N GLY A 98 3.17 -5.85 -16.79
CA GLY A 98 2.41 -4.67 -16.39
C GLY A 98 2.03 -4.67 -14.93
N GLU A 99 2.67 -5.50 -14.12
CA GLU A 99 2.36 -5.61 -12.69
C GLU A 99 3.41 -4.88 -11.88
N ASP A 100 3.38 -3.55 -11.92
CA ASP A 100 4.38 -2.70 -11.29
C ASP A 100 4.00 -2.21 -9.90
N CYS A 101 2.80 -2.52 -9.43
CA CYS A 101 2.34 -2.11 -8.11
C CYS A 101 2.15 -3.34 -7.23
N VAL A 102 2.01 -3.11 -5.92
CA VAL A 102 1.91 -4.18 -4.94
C VAL A 102 0.65 -3.98 -4.11
N VAL A 103 -0.06 -5.07 -3.85
CA VAL A 103 -1.19 -5.06 -2.91
C VAL A 103 -0.90 -5.99 -1.75
N LEU A 104 -1.45 -5.64 -0.60
CA LEU A 104 -1.52 -6.49 0.58
C LEU A 104 -2.85 -7.20 0.52
N GLN A 105 -2.83 -8.53 0.45
CA GLN A 105 -4.04 -9.33 0.41
C GLN A 105 -4.62 -9.50 1.81
N THR A 106 -5.85 -9.98 1.88
CA THR A 106 -6.53 -10.17 3.17
C THR A 106 -5.84 -11.18 4.07
N ASP A 107 -5.02 -12.06 3.49
CA ASP A 107 -4.23 -13.03 4.26
C ASP A 107 -2.87 -12.48 4.70
N GLY A 108 -2.58 -11.20 4.40
CA GLY A 108 -1.33 -10.55 4.81
C GLY A 108 -0.19 -10.75 3.83
N LEU A 109 -0.39 -11.50 2.76
CA LEU A 109 0.64 -11.74 1.75
C LEU A 109 0.59 -10.67 0.67
N TRP A 110 1.73 -10.43 0.03
CA TRP A 110 1.85 -9.42 -1.02
C TRP A 110 1.77 -10.04 -2.40
N ASN A 111 1.14 -9.32 -3.33
CA ASN A 111 1.07 -9.73 -4.73
C ASN A 111 1.33 -8.51 -5.61
N ASP A 112 2.04 -8.69 -6.73
CA ASP A 112 2.21 -7.61 -7.69
C ASP A 112 1.01 -7.58 -8.63
N VAL A 113 0.56 -6.37 -8.93
CA VAL A 113 -0.66 -6.14 -9.71
C VAL A 113 -0.46 -4.94 -10.63
N SER A 114 -1.37 -4.78 -11.59
CA SER A 114 -1.37 -3.60 -12.43
C SER A 114 -1.70 -2.36 -11.60
N CYS A 115 -0.94 -1.29 -11.79
CA CYS A 115 -1.20 -0.02 -11.12
C CYS A 115 -2.52 0.62 -11.57
N SER A 116 -3.06 0.21 -12.71
CA SER A 116 -4.31 0.75 -13.23
C SER A 116 -5.54 0.02 -12.70
N SER A 117 -5.36 -1.12 -12.03
CA SER A 117 -6.47 -1.79 -11.36
C SER A 117 -6.84 -1.04 -10.09
N SER A 118 -8.04 -1.25 -9.60
CA SER A 118 -8.53 -0.54 -8.41
C SER A 118 -8.49 -1.44 -7.19
N TYR A 119 -7.84 -0.94 -6.14
CA TYR A 119 -7.77 -1.61 -4.84
C TYR A 119 -7.95 -0.56 -3.75
N LEU A 120 -8.10 -1.00 -2.51
CA LEU A 120 -8.33 -0.09 -1.40
C LEU A 120 -7.17 0.88 -1.22
N ALA A 121 -7.52 2.10 -0.84
CA ALA A 121 -6.56 3.12 -0.46
C ALA A 121 -6.36 3.05 1.05
N VAL A 122 -5.12 2.86 1.47
CA VAL A 122 -4.72 2.94 2.88
C VAL A 122 -3.56 3.92 2.95
N CYS A 123 -3.69 4.93 3.79
CA CYS A 123 -2.65 5.94 3.97
C CYS A 123 -1.99 5.77 5.32
N GLU A 124 -0.72 6.15 5.37
CA GLU A 124 0.11 6.02 6.55
C GLU A 124 0.56 7.40 7.01
N PHE A 125 0.31 7.69 8.28
CA PHE A 125 0.84 8.89 8.94
C PHE A 125 2.00 8.41 9.81
N PRO A 126 3.24 8.74 9.45
CA PRO A 126 4.39 8.39 10.29
C PRO A 126 4.41 9.28 11.52
N ALA A 127 5.02 8.77 12.54
CA ALA A 127 5.12 9.56 13.77
C ALA A 127 6.20 10.60 13.66
#